data_2e533ed9da6035b68dd4f72976920a61
#
_entry.id   2e533ed9da6035b68dd4f72976920a61
#
_cell.length_a   1.000
_cell.length_b   1.000
_cell.length_c   1.000
_cell.angle_alpha   90.00
_cell.angle_beta   90.00
_cell.angle_gamma   90.00
#
_symmetry.space_group_name_H-M   'P 1'
#
loop_
_entity.id
_entity.type
_entity.pdbx_description
1 polymer ?
#
loop_
_entity_poly.entity_id
_entity_poly.type
_entity_poly.pdbx_seq_one_letter_code
_entity_poly.pdbx_strand_id
1 'polypeptide(L)'
;MSSLEEALLQNPPPSVVVCHHAAAACHHEGCPGCAMDRRKESLRGRIPYKELFFVAATTLAGSLPITCLYPFMYFMVRDFNIAKREEDIGSYAGFLAASYMIGRAITSIFWGIAADRLGRKPVIAFSMLSVVILQIFFGLSTKYWMAIAARLLLGSLNGLLGPIKAYAIEVCQTEHQALGISVVNTMWGLGVVIGPGLGGYLAQPAEKYPQTFSKESVFGRFPYLLPCLVVSIFAAVVLISCIWLPETIHKHKITEKDTRIVKALPSQQAHWDMPRKKSLLQNWPWMSTMLSYCLFGLHETAYSEILSIWVVSDRKYGGLSFSSGDIGQVLSVSGASLLVYQLIIYHWVNKFLRPLNSSRIASSLSILVLATFPFMTYLSGTKLYFAIYVAAMTKSVLRITITCGMCLLQNNAVRQDQRGTANGIATTGMSFFKAVAPLGAGILFSWAQKRHDAPFFPGDSLGYHFVQYVVP
;
A
#
# COMPACT_ATOMS: atom_id res chain seq x y z
N MET A 1 -22.93 14.64 54.14
CA MET A 1 -22.29 13.86 53.03
C MET A 1 -22.43 12.34 53.21
N SER A 2 -23.27 11.86 54.14
CA SER A 2 -23.40 10.41 54.42
C SER A 2 -24.67 9.74 53.90
N SER A 3 -25.70 10.50 53.54
CA SER A 3 -27.00 9.92 53.10
C SER A 3 -27.12 9.62 51.62
N LEU A 4 -26.24 10.20 50.78
CA LEU A 4 -26.21 10.00 49.32
C LEU A 4 -25.35 8.80 48.94
N GLU A 5 -24.29 8.50 49.72
CA GLU A 5 -23.47 7.31 49.52
C GLU A 5 -24.17 6.01 49.95
N GLU A 6 -24.99 6.06 51.01
CA GLU A 6 -25.78 4.90 51.46
C GLU A 6 -26.92 4.56 50.46
N ALA A 7 -27.52 5.57 49.82
CA ALA A 7 -28.54 5.36 48.80
C ALA A 7 -27.99 4.76 47.50
N LEU A 8 -26.72 5.02 47.17
CA LEU A 8 -26.02 4.46 45.99
C LEU A 8 -25.55 3.02 46.22
N LEU A 9 -25.34 2.60 47.46
CA LEU A 9 -24.95 1.24 47.81
C LEU A 9 -26.13 0.27 47.92
N GLN A 10 -27.36 0.80 48.19
CA GLN A 10 -28.56 -0.03 48.28
C GLN A 10 -29.25 -0.27 46.91
N ASN A 11 -29.01 0.57 45.90
CA ASN A 11 -29.44 0.35 44.53
C ASN A 11 -28.24 0.67 43.61
N PRO A 12 -27.37 -0.30 43.30
CA PRO A 12 -26.41 -0.09 42.27
C PRO A 12 -27.19 0.22 40.98
N PRO A 13 -26.82 1.29 40.23
CA PRO A 13 -27.48 1.56 38.95
C PRO A 13 -27.39 0.25 38.14
N PRO A 14 -28.50 -0.14 37.45
CA PRO A 14 -28.48 -1.34 36.65
C PRO A 14 -27.24 -1.24 35.79
N SER A 15 -26.33 -2.20 35.97
CA SER A 15 -25.15 -2.35 35.14
C SER A 15 -25.63 -2.05 33.73
N VAL A 16 -25.03 -1.04 33.08
CA VAL A 16 -25.26 -0.74 31.68
C VAL A 16 -24.86 -1.99 30.93
N VAL A 17 -25.78 -2.93 30.84
CA VAL A 17 -25.76 -3.98 29.83
C VAL A 17 -25.97 -3.18 28.55
N VAL A 18 -24.82 -2.69 28.02
CA VAL A 18 -24.74 -2.14 26.68
C VAL A 18 -25.45 -3.18 25.82
N CYS A 19 -26.55 -2.76 25.23
CA CYS A 19 -27.46 -3.60 24.46
C CYS A 19 -26.74 -4.29 23.30
N HIS A 20 -25.94 -5.31 23.59
CA HIS A 20 -25.58 -6.35 22.61
C HIS A 20 -26.81 -7.20 22.23
N HIS A 21 -27.92 -7.10 22.97
CA HIS A 21 -29.15 -7.84 22.70
C HIS A 21 -30.08 -7.20 21.64
N ALA A 22 -29.93 -5.90 21.31
CA ALA A 22 -30.74 -5.33 20.24
C ALA A 22 -30.32 -5.79 18.83
N ALA A 23 -29.07 -6.20 18.65
CA ALA A 23 -28.62 -6.81 17.38
C ALA A 23 -29.04 -8.26 17.21
N ALA A 24 -29.31 -8.99 18.29
CA ALA A 24 -29.74 -10.39 18.26
C ALA A 24 -31.19 -10.58 17.76
N ALA A 25 -32.01 -9.51 17.73
CA ALA A 25 -33.43 -9.62 17.40
C ALA A 25 -33.75 -9.61 15.90
N CYS A 26 -32.76 -9.36 15.00
CA CYS A 26 -32.99 -9.20 13.56
C CYS A 26 -32.10 -10.10 12.71
N HIS A 27 -31.90 -11.36 13.09
CA HIS A 27 -31.20 -12.31 12.22
C HIS A 27 -32.15 -12.82 11.11
N HIS A 28 -31.97 -12.30 9.90
CA HIS A 28 -32.71 -12.80 8.74
C HIS A 28 -32.07 -14.09 8.21
N GLU A 29 -32.90 -15.13 8.07
CA GLU A 29 -32.46 -16.38 7.41
C GLU A 29 -32.08 -16.09 5.95
N GLY A 30 -30.90 -16.58 5.54
CA GLY A 30 -30.36 -16.35 4.20
C GLY A 30 -29.55 -15.07 4.01
N CYS A 31 -29.41 -14.18 5.03
CA CYS A 31 -28.55 -13.01 4.96
C CYS A 31 -27.10 -13.38 5.30
N PRO A 32 -26.13 -13.19 4.38
CA PRO A 32 -24.71 -13.51 4.63
C PRO A 32 -24.10 -12.74 5.80
N GLY A 33 -24.40 -11.44 5.92
CA GLY A 33 -23.95 -10.61 7.05
C GLY A 33 -24.43 -11.11 8.40
N CYS A 34 -25.73 -11.48 8.51
CA CYS A 34 -26.28 -12.07 9.73
C CYS A 34 -25.65 -13.43 10.07
N ALA A 35 -25.30 -14.23 9.06
CA ALA A 35 -24.57 -15.48 9.25
C ALA A 35 -23.15 -15.23 9.78
N MET A 36 -22.48 -14.17 9.31
CA MET A 36 -21.18 -13.76 9.80
C MET A 36 -21.27 -13.26 11.26
N ASP A 37 -22.28 -12.50 11.62
CA ASP A 37 -22.44 -12.01 12.99
C ASP A 37 -22.69 -13.16 13.96
N ARG A 38 -23.54 -14.14 13.61
CA ARG A 38 -23.72 -15.39 14.39
C ARG A 38 -22.40 -16.14 14.57
N ARG A 39 -21.57 -16.18 13.53
CA ARG A 39 -20.26 -16.82 13.60
C ARG A 39 -19.29 -16.06 14.52
N LYS A 40 -19.29 -14.73 14.53
CA LYS A 40 -18.53 -13.91 15.48
C LYS A 40 -18.96 -14.20 16.92
N GLU A 41 -20.28 -14.26 17.18
CA GLU A 41 -20.82 -14.60 18.50
C GLU A 41 -20.37 -15.99 18.94
N SER A 42 -20.37 -16.98 18.03
CA SER A 42 -19.93 -18.35 18.36
C SER A 42 -18.43 -18.45 18.68
N LEU A 43 -17.62 -17.53 18.15
CA LEU A 43 -16.19 -17.47 18.42
C LEU A 43 -15.86 -16.92 19.82
N ARG A 44 -16.79 -16.26 20.53
CA ARG A 44 -16.67 -15.78 21.93
C ARG A 44 -15.27 -15.20 22.25
N GLY A 45 -14.84 -14.16 21.51
CA GLY A 45 -13.55 -13.50 21.73
C GLY A 45 -12.34 -14.20 21.12
N ARG A 46 -12.52 -15.32 20.43
CA ARG A 46 -11.41 -15.99 19.71
C ARG A 46 -11.09 -15.27 18.40
N ILE A 47 -9.83 -15.27 18.04
CA ILE A 47 -9.33 -14.67 16.79
C ILE A 47 -9.79 -15.53 15.60
N PRO A 48 -10.36 -14.94 14.53
CA PRO A 48 -10.78 -15.65 13.32
C PRO A 48 -9.58 -15.95 12.40
N TYR A 49 -8.70 -16.87 12.80
CA TYR A 49 -7.45 -17.17 12.09
C TYR A 49 -7.67 -17.56 10.63
N LYS A 50 -8.73 -18.30 10.32
CA LYS A 50 -9.03 -18.76 8.96
C LYS A 50 -9.30 -17.58 8.03
N GLU A 51 -10.16 -16.67 8.43
CA GLU A 51 -10.51 -15.47 7.67
C GLU A 51 -9.30 -14.51 7.55
N LEU A 52 -8.53 -14.34 8.62
CA LEU A 52 -7.31 -13.53 8.60
C LEU A 52 -6.23 -14.12 7.71
N PHE A 53 -6.12 -15.45 7.59
CA PHE A 53 -5.23 -16.11 6.63
C PHE A 53 -5.62 -15.76 5.19
N PHE A 54 -6.92 -15.79 4.84
CA PHE A 54 -7.39 -15.36 3.52
C PHE A 54 -7.11 -13.88 3.25
N VAL A 55 -7.33 -13.01 4.24
CA VAL A 55 -6.99 -11.60 4.15
C VAL A 55 -5.49 -11.42 3.89
N ALA A 56 -4.66 -12.16 4.61
CA ALA A 56 -3.22 -12.17 4.46
C ALA A 56 -2.78 -12.58 3.05
N ALA A 57 -3.22 -13.75 2.59
CA ALA A 57 -2.89 -14.28 1.26
C ALA A 57 -3.37 -13.36 0.13
N THR A 58 -4.59 -12.84 0.24
CA THR A 58 -5.19 -11.94 -0.76
C THR A 58 -4.47 -10.61 -0.82
N THR A 59 -4.09 -10.04 0.32
CA THR A 59 -3.33 -8.79 0.37
C THR A 59 -1.94 -8.96 -0.22
N LEU A 60 -1.27 -10.05 0.09
CA LEU A 60 0.03 -10.39 -0.47
C LEU A 60 -0.07 -10.51 -2.00
N ALA A 61 -1.03 -11.32 -2.51
CA ALA A 61 -1.26 -11.48 -3.95
C ALA A 61 -1.55 -10.15 -4.67
N GLY A 62 -2.25 -9.23 -4.02
CA GLY A 62 -2.56 -7.90 -4.57
C GLY A 62 -1.38 -6.94 -4.59
N SER A 63 -0.36 -7.12 -3.74
CA SER A 63 0.84 -6.28 -3.68
C SER A 63 1.92 -6.68 -4.69
N LEU A 64 2.05 -7.98 -4.97
CA LEU A 64 3.10 -8.52 -5.84
C LEU A 64 3.12 -7.95 -7.27
N PRO A 65 1.98 -7.76 -7.98
CA PRO A 65 1.98 -7.18 -9.33
C PRO A 65 2.60 -5.78 -9.43
N ILE A 66 2.56 -5.04 -8.33
CA ILE A 66 3.11 -3.68 -8.26
C ILE A 66 4.60 -3.74 -7.98
N THR A 67 4.99 -4.47 -6.95
CA THR A 67 6.34 -4.46 -6.40
C THR A 67 7.33 -5.29 -7.22
N CYS A 68 6.86 -6.34 -7.90
CA CYS A 68 7.65 -7.18 -8.78
C CYS A 68 8.18 -6.45 -10.04
N LEU A 69 7.51 -5.36 -10.47
CA LEU A 69 7.89 -4.62 -11.68
C LEU A 69 9.22 -3.88 -11.52
N TYR A 70 9.49 -3.27 -10.37
CA TYR A 70 10.58 -2.32 -10.17
C TYR A 70 11.95 -2.80 -10.65
N PRO A 71 12.41 -4.03 -10.38
CA PRO A 71 13.74 -4.46 -10.76
C PRO A 71 13.96 -4.63 -12.26
N PHE A 72 12.90 -4.95 -13.02
CA PHE A 72 13.05 -5.21 -14.46
C PHE A 72 12.41 -4.16 -15.37
N MET A 73 11.76 -3.15 -14.80
CA MET A 73 11.05 -2.13 -15.54
C MET A 73 11.94 -1.40 -16.58
N TYR A 74 13.13 -1.00 -16.17
CA TYR A 74 14.10 -0.34 -17.05
C TYR A 74 14.51 -1.26 -18.22
N PHE A 75 14.85 -2.51 -17.94
CA PHE A 75 15.25 -3.49 -18.94
C PHE A 75 14.13 -3.76 -19.93
N MET A 76 12.90 -3.92 -19.44
CA MET A 76 11.74 -4.15 -20.28
C MET A 76 11.47 -2.98 -21.24
N VAL A 77 11.61 -1.74 -20.81
CA VAL A 77 11.46 -0.55 -21.65
C VAL A 77 12.60 -0.46 -22.67
N ARG A 78 13.84 -0.77 -22.27
CA ARG A 78 14.98 -0.82 -23.16
C ARG A 78 14.80 -1.86 -24.26
N ASP A 79 14.35 -3.07 -23.90
CA ASP A 79 14.16 -4.19 -24.84
C ASP A 79 13.00 -3.92 -25.84
N PHE A 80 12.05 -3.07 -25.50
CA PHE A 80 11.03 -2.60 -26.45
C PHE A 80 11.57 -1.65 -27.52
N ASN A 81 12.78 -1.14 -27.41
CA ASN A 81 13.43 -0.21 -28.34
C ASN A 81 12.55 1.01 -28.73
N ILE A 82 11.70 1.48 -27.77
CA ILE A 82 10.81 2.63 -28.00
C ILE A 82 11.54 3.97 -27.80
N ALA A 83 12.53 4.01 -26.94
CA ALA A 83 13.32 5.20 -26.66
C ALA A 83 14.37 5.41 -27.77
N LYS A 84 14.41 6.60 -28.36
CA LYS A 84 15.42 6.98 -29.37
C LYS A 84 16.81 7.14 -28.75
N ARG A 85 16.87 7.50 -27.46
CA ARG A 85 18.10 7.67 -26.67
C ARG A 85 17.93 6.95 -25.35
N GLU A 86 19.02 6.42 -24.80
CA GLU A 86 18.99 5.74 -23.50
C GLU A 86 18.50 6.65 -22.36
N GLU A 87 18.78 7.95 -22.46
CA GLU A 87 18.32 8.97 -21.49
C GLU A 87 16.78 9.09 -21.45
N ASP A 88 16.08 8.70 -22.50
CA ASP A 88 14.62 8.76 -22.57
C ASP A 88 13.95 7.55 -21.87
N ILE A 89 14.69 6.46 -21.61
CA ILE A 89 14.17 5.22 -21.01
C ILE A 89 13.48 5.53 -19.67
N GLY A 90 14.04 6.43 -18.86
CA GLY A 90 13.47 6.84 -17.58
C GLY A 90 12.05 7.40 -17.70
N SER A 91 11.78 8.24 -18.71
CA SER A 91 10.44 8.77 -18.96
C SER A 91 9.45 7.67 -19.33
N TYR A 92 9.83 6.77 -20.23
CA TYR A 92 8.96 5.64 -20.61
C TYR A 92 8.73 4.67 -19.46
N ALA A 93 9.73 4.42 -18.62
CA ALA A 93 9.58 3.63 -17.41
C ALA A 93 8.60 4.26 -16.41
N GLY A 94 8.71 5.58 -16.19
CA GLY A 94 7.76 6.32 -15.36
C GLY A 94 6.33 6.27 -15.89
N PHE A 95 6.10 6.35 -17.21
CA PHE A 95 4.79 6.16 -17.82
C PHE A 95 4.24 4.74 -17.60
N LEU A 96 5.11 3.73 -17.71
CA LEU A 96 4.73 2.33 -17.47
C LEU A 96 4.30 2.09 -16.01
N ALA A 97 5.03 2.65 -15.05
CA ALA A 97 4.67 2.58 -13.63
C ALA A 97 3.39 3.36 -13.32
N ALA A 98 3.27 4.59 -13.86
CA ALA A 98 2.11 5.46 -13.66
C ALA A 98 0.83 4.86 -14.23
N SER A 99 0.88 4.11 -15.34
CA SER A 99 -0.31 3.56 -15.99
C SER A 99 -1.19 2.74 -15.06
N TYR A 100 -0.59 1.89 -14.22
CA TYR A 100 -1.33 1.13 -13.21
C TYR A 100 -1.99 2.04 -12.16
N MET A 101 -1.26 3.03 -11.66
CA MET A 101 -1.77 3.95 -10.63
C MET A 101 -2.88 4.85 -11.17
N ILE A 102 -2.78 5.28 -12.44
CA ILE A 102 -3.81 6.05 -13.13
C ILE A 102 -5.08 5.23 -13.27
N GLY A 103 -4.98 3.99 -13.79
CA GLY A 103 -6.14 3.11 -13.93
C GLY A 103 -6.86 2.91 -12.60
N ARG A 104 -6.10 2.65 -11.53
CA ARG A 104 -6.64 2.48 -10.19
C ARG A 104 -7.26 3.75 -9.62
N ALA A 105 -6.65 4.92 -9.83
CA ALA A 105 -7.18 6.20 -9.32
C ALA A 105 -8.56 6.51 -9.92
N ILE A 106 -8.74 6.25 -11.23
CA ILE A 106 -10.00 6.48 -11.95
C ILE A 106 -11.12 5.58 -11.40
N THR A 107 -10.82 4.31 -11.10
CA THR A 107 -11.86 3.31 -10.78
C THR A 107 -12.03 3.01 -9.29
N SER A 108 -11.18 3.54 -8.41
CA SER A 108 -11.18 3.21 -6.98
C SER A 108 -12.51 3.49 -6.29
N ILE A 109 -13.17 4.61 -6.62
CA ILE A 109 -14.49 4.98 -6.07
C ILE A 109 -15.56 4.00 -6.55
N PHE A 110 -15.53 3.65 -7.85
CA PHE A 110 -16.46 2.69 -8.44
C PHE A 110 -16.38 1.33 -7.73
N TRP A 111 -15.17 0.82 -7.48
CA TRP A 111 -14.97 -0.45 -6.78
C TRP A 111 -15.39 -0.40 -5.32
N GLY A 112 -15.24 0.74 -4.64
CA GLY A 112 -15.78 0.96 -3.31
C GLY A 112 -17.31 0.82 -3.30
N ILE A 113 -18.01 1.52 -4.19
CA ILE A 113 -19.47 1.45 -4.33
C ILE A 113 -19.92 0.03 -4.74
N ALA A 114 -19.20 -0.60 -5.67
CA ALA A 114 -19.49 -1.98 -6.09
C ALA A 114 -19.38 -2.97 -4.93
N ALA A 115 -18.35 -2.84 -4.08
CA ALA A 115 -18.18 -3.68 -2.90
C ALA A 115 -19.26 -3.46 -1.84
N ASP A 116 -19.78 -2.22 -1.72
CA ASP A 116 -20.89 -1.91 -0.82
C ASP A 116 -22.24 -2.44 -1.33
N ARG A 117 -22.42 -2.59 -2.64
CA ARG A 117 -23.68 -3.06 -3.25
C ARG A 117 -23.70 -4.55 -3.56
N LEU A 118 -22.63 -5.07 -4.16
CA LEU A 118 -22.53 -6.46 -4.63
C LEU A 118 -22.03 -7.40 -3.54
N GLY A 119 -21.23 -6.87 -2.60
CA GLY A 119 -20.55 -7.62 -1.56
C GLY A 119 -19.03 -7.53 -1.66
N ARG A 120 -18.36 -7.87 -0.56
CA ARG A 120 -16.89 -7.83 -0.49
C ARG A 120 -16.26 -8.97 -1.29
N LYS A 121 -16.78 -10.19 -1.10
CA LYS A 121 -16.27 -11.42 -1.73
C LYS A 121 -16.25 -11.35 -3.27
N PRO A 122 -17.34 -10.97 -3.99
CA PRO A 122 -17.33 -10.91 -5.45
C PRO A 122 -16.29 -9.92 -5.99
N VAL A 123 -16.14 -8.75 -5.35
CA VAL A 123 -15.16 -7.74 -5.78
C VAL A 123 -13.72 -8.20 -5.53
N ILE A 124 -13.46 -8.86 -4.41
CA ILE A 124 -12.14 -9.45 -4.12
C ILE A 124 -11.82 -10.54 -5.14
N ALA A 125 -12.75 -11.47 -5.42
CA ALA A 125 -12.57 -12.54 -6.39
C ALA A 125 -12.33 -11.99 -7.80
N PHE A 126 -13.11 -10.99 -8.24
CA PHE A 126 -12.92 -10.34 -9.54
C PHE A 126 -11.56 -9.62 -9.64
N SER A 127 -11.14 -8.96 -8.57
CA SER A 127 -9.81 -8.33 -8.51
C SER A 127 -8.69 -9.38 -8.65
N MET A 128 -8.81 -10.53 -7.98
CA MET A 128 -7.83 -11.62 -8.13
C MET A 128 -7.84 -12.21 -9.54
N LEU A 129 -9.01 -12.40 -10.15
CA LEU A 129 -9.13 -12.85 -11.54
C LEU A 129 -8.46 -11.89 -12.52
N SER A 130 -8.63 -10.58 -12.31
CA SER A 130 -7.97 -9.55 -13.12
C SER A 130 -6.44 -9.63 -13.00
N VAL A 131 -5.91 -9.90 -11.79
CA VAL A 131 -4.47 -10.11 -11.59
C VAL A 131 -3.99 -11.34 -12.35
N VAL A 132 -4.70 -12.48 -12.25
CA VAL A 132 -4.33 -13.73 -12.95
C VAL A 132 -4.20 -13.50 -14.45
N ILE A 133 -5.19 -12.88 -15.06
CA ILE A 133 -5.25 -12.72 -16.53
C ILE A 133 -4.27 -11.63 -16.99
N LEU A 134 -4.37 -10.43 -16.43
CA LEU A 134 -3.66 -9.26 -16.95
C LEU A 134 -2.17 -9.26 -16.60
N GLN A 135 -1.77 -9.94 -15.55
CA GLN A 135 -0.34 -10.09 -15.23
C GLN A 135 0.35 -11.02 -16.25
N ILE A 136 -0.33 -12.06 -16.74
CA ILE A 136 0.17 -12.90 -17.84
C ILE A 136 0.25 -12.07 -19.14
N PHE A 137 -0.80 -11.33 -19.47
CA PHE A 137 -0.78 -10.45 -20.66
C PHE A 137 0.35 -9.42 -20.60
N PHE A 138 0.62 -8.88 -19.40
CA PHE A 138 1.75 -7.99 -19.20
C PHE A 138 3.09 -8.69 -19.46
N GLY A 139 3.28 -9.91 -18.94
CA GLY A 139 4.49 -10.70 -19.17
C GLY A 139 4.70 -11.13 -20.63
N LEU A 140 3.62 -11.29 -21.41
CA LEU A 140 3.63 -11.61 -22.83
C LEU A 140 3.75 -10.36 -23.74
N SER A 141 3.88 -9.16 -23.18
CA SER A 141 3.97 -7.93 -23.96
C SER A 141 5.23 -7.90 -24.82
N THR A 142 5.06 -7.72 -26.13
CA THR A 142 6.14 -7.55 -27.11
C THR A 142 6.32 -6.10 -27.53
N LYS A 143 5.35 -5.24 -27.23
CA LYS A 143 5.36 -3.81 -27.57
C LYS A 143 5.05 -2.98 -26.32
N TYR A 144 5.68 -1.82 -26.25
CA TYR A 144 5.51 -0.89 -25.13
C TYR A 144 4.02 -0.55 -24.84
N TRP A 145 3.25 -0.21 -25.89
CA TRP A 145 1.83 0.14 -25.73
C TRP A 145 0.96 -1.01 -25.24
N MET A 146 1.32 -2.24 -25.56
CA MET A 146 0.65 -3.44 -25.03
C MET A 146 0.91 -3.57 -23.52
N ALA A 147 2.14 -3.31 -23.07
CA ALA A 147 2.49 -3.30 -21.65
C ALA A 147 1.73 -2.18 -20.90
N ILE A 148 1.67 -0.96 -21.45
CA ILE A 148 0.89 0.16 -20.88
C ILE A 148 -0.59 -0.23 -20.75
N ALA A 149 -1.21 -0.76 -21.83
CA ALA A 149 -2.62 -1.16 -21.81
C ALA A 149 -2.89 -2.25 -20.76
N ALA A 150 -2.05 -3.28 -20.69
CA ALA A 150 -2.17 -4.34 -19.69
C ALA A 150 -2.08 -3.78 -18.25
N ARG A 151 -1.14 -2.88 -17.99
CA ARG A 151 -0.96 -2.23 -16.67
C ARG A 151 -2.11 -1.30 -16.31
N LEU A 152 -2.59 -0.49 -17.28
CA LEU A 152 -3.74 0.41 -17.09
C LEU A 152 -5.01 -0.40 -16.76
N LEU A 153 -5.28 -1.45 -17.54
CA LEU A 153 -6.41 -2.35 -17.29
C LEU A 153 -6.29 -3.07 -15.96
N LEU A 154 -5.08 -3.57 -15.63
CA LEU A 154 -4.84 -4.22 -14.34
C LEU A 154 -5.11 -3.26 -13.17
N GLY A 155 -4.66 -2.01 -13.28
CA GLY A 155 -4.97 -0.97 -12.28
C GLY A 155 -6.47 -0.68 -12.19
N SER A 156 -7.14 -0.57 -13.34
CA SER A 156 -8.58 -0.25 -13.42
C SER A 156 -9.48 -1.37 -12.89
N LEU A 157 -9.11 -2.63 -13.10
CA LEU A 157 -9.92 -3.79 -12.69
C LEU A 157 -9.56 -4.32 -11.30
N ASN A 158 -8.42 -3.90 -10.73
CA ASN A 158 -7.99 -4.32 -9.41
C ASN A 158 -8.50 -3.38 -8.31
N GLY A 159 -9.75 -3.59 -7.91
CA GLY A 159 -10.41 -2.84 -6.83
C GLY A 159 -10.17 -3.39 -5.41
N LEU A 160 -9.08 -4.12 -5.17
CA LEU A 160 -8.86 -4.91 -3.97
C LEU A 160 -8.74 -4.12 -2.66
N LEU A 161 -7.99 -3.00 -2.65
CA LEU A 161 -7.49 -2.41 -1.39
C LEU A 161 -8.56 -1.88 -0.44
N GLY A 162 -9.63 -1.30 -0.96
CA GLY A 162 -10.76 -0.85 -0.14
C GLY A 162 -11.51 -2.03 0.49
N PRO A 163 -12.05 -2.91 -0.37
CA PRO A 163 -12.82 -4.08 0.07
C PRO A 163 -12.08 -5.01 1.02
N ILE A 164 -10.78 -5.27 0.84
CA ILE A 164 -10.02 -6.17 1.73
C ILE A 164 -9.82 -5.58 3.13
N LYS A 165 -9.62 -4.26 3.24
CA LYS A 165 -9.55 -3.58 4.53
C LYS A 165 -10.90 -3.60 5.26
N ALA A 166 -11.99 -3.32 4.54
CA ALA A 166 -13.34 -3.41 5.08
C ALA A 166 -13.64 -4.84 5.54
N TYR A 167 -13.35 -5.83 4.69
CA TYR A 167 -13.53 -7.24 5.01
C TYR A 167 -12.74 -7.66 6.26
N ALA A 168 -11.48 -7.23 6.39
CA ALA A 168 -10.65 -7.53 7.55
C ALA A 168 -11.24 -6.98 8.87
N ILE A 169 -11.91 -5.83 8.82
CA ILE A 169 -12.63 -5.25 9.97
C ILE A 169 -13.92 -6.02 10.24
N GLU A 170 -14.68 -6.32 9.17
CA GLU A 170 -15.99 -6.95 9.24
C GLU A 170 -15.95 -8.40 9.76
N VAL A 171 -14.87 -9.14 9.52
CA VAL A 171 -14.71 -10.52 10.03
C VAL A 171 -14.23 -10.58 11.48
N CYS A 172 -13.60 -9.52 11.97
CA CYS A 172 -13.09 -9.45 13.33
C CYS A 172 -14.16 -8.91 14.30
N GLN A 173 -14.12 -9.38 15.55
CA GLN A 173 -14.83 -8.75 16.65
C GLN A 173 -14.21 -7.38 16.94
N THR A 174 -14.96 -6.50 17.59
CA THR A 174 -14.55 -5.10 17.89
C THR A 174 -13.16 -5.03 18.55
N GLU A 175 -12.86 -5.97 19.44
CA GLU A 175 -11.57 -6.07 20.14
C GLU A 175 -10.40 -6.43 19.22
N HIS A 176 -10.67 -7.15 18.11
CA HIS A 176 -9.66 -7.67 17.18
C HIS A 176 -9.59 -6.92 15.85
N GLN A 177 -10.37 -5.86 15.64
CA GLN A 177 -10.37 -5.08 14.39
C GLN A 177 -8.99 -4.47 14.07
N ALA A 178 -8.28 -4.02 15.10
CA ALA A 178 -6.92 -3.51 14.95
C ALA A 178 -5.95 -4.59 14.43
N LEU A 179 -6.13 -5.85 14.86
CA LEU A 179 -5.36 -6.99 14.37
C LEU A 179 -5.65 -7.24 12.88
N GLY A 180 -6.92 -7.17 12.45
CA GLY A 180 -7.31 -7.31 11.04
C GLY A 180 -6.59 -6.31 10.13
N ILE A 181 -6.59 -5.03 10.51
CA ILE A 181 -5.86 -3.98 9.77
C ILE A 181 -4.35 -4.20 9.80
N SER A 182 -3.81 -4.64 10.95
CA SER A 182 -2.39 -4.95 11.08
C SER A 182 -1.95 -6.07 10.13
N VAL A 183 -2.76 -7.13 9.99
CA VAL A 183 -2.50 -8.22 9.02
C VAL A 183 -2.42 -7.67 7.59
N VAL A 184 -3.36 -6.82 7.17
CA VAL A 184 -3.34 -6.19 5.84
C VAL A 184 -2.05 -5.40 5.63
N ASN A 185 -1.67 -4.55 6.58
CA ASN A 185 -0.48 -3.71 6.45
C ASN A 185 0.82 -4.54 6.44
N THR A 186 0.90 -5.58 7.29
CA THR A 186 2.07 -6.47 7.36
C THR A 186 2.22 -7.28 6.07
N MET A 187 1.13 -7.82 5.52
CA MET A 187 1.18 -8.58 4.27
C MET A 187 1.49 -7.70 3.05
N TRP A 188 1.04 -6.45 3.06
CA TRP A 188 1.47 -5.48 2.06
C TRP A 188 2.98 -5.23 2.15
N GLY A 189 3.50 -5.02 3.36
CA GLY A 189 4.94 -4.88 3.61
C GLY A 189 5.75 -6.10 3.19
N LEU A 190 5.24 -7.31 3.43
CA LEU A 190 5.86 -8.56 2.97
C LEU A 190 5.92 -8.62 1.43
N GLY A 191 4.90 -8.13 0.74
CA GLY A 191 4.92 -8.00 -0.72
C GLY A 191 5.98 -7.04 -1.24
N VAL A 192 6.30 -5.99 -0.48
CA VAL A 192 7.42 -5.07 -0.81
C VAL A 192 8.79 -5.77 -0.69
N VAL A 193 8.90 -6.82 0.13
CA VAL A 193 10.12 -7.65 0.26
C VAL A 193 10.20 -8.70 -0.85
N ILE A 194 9.14 -9.49 -0.99
CA ILE A 194 9.12 -10.66 -1.89
C ILE A 194 9.03 -10.22 -3.36
N GLY A 195 8.25 -9.19 -3.66
CA GLY A 195 8.01 -8.75 -5.03
C GLY A 195 9.27 -8.40 -5.81
N PRO A 196 10.12 -7.49 -5.30
CA PRO A 196 11.37 -7.17 -5.98
C PRO A 196 12.33 -8.36 -6.10
N GLY A 197 12.36 -9.26 -5.11
CA GLY A 197 13.11 -10.50 -5.20
C GLY A 197 12.63 -11.35 -6.38
N LEU A 198 11.33 -11.62 -6.48
CA LEU A 198 10.75 -12.36 -7.60
C LEU A 198 11.05 -11.68 -8.95
N GLY A 199 10.80 -10.36 -9.06
CA GLY A 199 11.07 -9.59 -10.27
C GLY A 199 12.54 -9.60 -10.66
N GLY A 200 13.43 -9.39 -9.69
CA GLY A 200 14.86 -9.32 -9.94
C GLY A 200 15.50 -10.65 -10.35
N TYR A 201 15.15 -11.73 -9.67
CA TYR A 201 15.76 -13.04 -9.95
C TYR A 201 15.13 -13.76 -11.15
N LEU A 202 13.82 -13.64 -11.34
CA LEU A 202 13.12 -14.39 -12.38
C LEU A 202 13.00 -13.66 -13.73
N ALA A 203 13.31 -12.35 -13.80
CA ALA A 203 13.38 -11.64 -15.08
C ALA A 203 14.58 -12.10 -15.91
N GLN A 204 14.38 -12.17 -17.23
CA GLN A 204 15.38 -12.56 -18.23
C GLN A 204 16.01 -13.95 -17.95
N PRO A 205 15.20 -15.01 -17.74
CA PRO A 205 15.70 -16.30 -17.27
C PRO A 205 16.64 -16.99 -18.27
N ALA A 206 16.45 -16.81 -19.57
CA ALA A 206 17.33 -17.37 -20.60
C ALA A 206 18.73 -16.74 -20.62
N GLU A 207 18.88 -15.50 -20.14
CA GLU A 207 20.18 -14.84 -20.00
C GLU A 207 20.86 -15.22 -18.68
N LYS A 208 20.10 -15.24 -17.59
CA LYS A 208 20.62 -15.53 -16.24
C LYS A 208 20.88 -17.01 -15.97
N TYR A 209 20.06 -17.87 -16.53
CA TYR A 209 20.07 -19.32 -16.29
C TYR A 209 20.09 -20.10 -17.63
N PRO A 210 21.11 -19.89 -18.49
CA PRO A 210 21.16 -20.48 -19.85
C PRO A 210 21.19 -22.02 -19.84
N GLN A 211 21.62 -22.64 -18.74
CA GLN A 211 21.61 -24.10 -18.59
C GLN A 211 20.21 -24.67 -18.39
N THR A 212 19.27 -23.87 -17.84
CA THR A 212 17.89 -24.31 -17.52
C THR A 212 16.89 -23.83 -18.57
N PHE A 213 17.09 -22.62 -19.09
CA PHE A 213 16.18 -21.98 -20.04
C PHE A 213 16.89 -21.68 -21.36
N SER A 214 16.51 -22.40 -22.42
CA SER A 214 17.03 -22.14 -23.77
C SER A 214 16.53 -20.80 -24.29
N LYS A 215 17.33 -20.13 -25.13
CA LYS A 215 16.96 -18.90 -25.86
C LYS A 215 15.76 -19.12 -26.81
N GLU A 216 15.57 -20.34 -27.30
CA GLU A 216 14.45 -20.71 -28.18
C GLU A 216 13.16 -21.04 -27.37
N SER A 217 13.25 -21.12 -26.04
CA SER A 217 12.10 -21.38 -25.18
C SER A 217 11.13 -20.20 -25.15
N VAL A 218 9.90 -20.45 -24.68
CA VAL A 218 8.90 -19.38 -24.44
C VAL A 218 9.47 -18.28 -23.55
N PHE A 219 10.29 -18.62 -22.59
CA PHE A 219 10.94 -17.67 -21.68
C PHE A 219 12.10 -16.90 -22.31
N GLY A 220 12.73 -17.42 -23.35
CA GLY A 220 13.67 -16.66 -24.18
C GLY A 220 12.97 -15.66 -25.08
N ARG A 221 11.81 -16.02 -25.63
CA ARG A 221 10.96 -15.12 -26.45
C ARG A 221 10.26 -14.03 -25.61
N PHE A 222 9.88 -14.36 -24.37
CA PHE A 222 9.19 -13.46 -23.43
C PHE A 222 9.97 -13.37 -22.12
N PRO A 223 11.02 -12.56 -22.05
CA PRO A 223 11.97 -12.57 -20.93
C PRO A 223 11.36 -12.10 -19.59
N TYR A 224 10.21 -11.43 -19.61
CA TYR A 224 9.50 -10.93 -18.43
C TYR A 224 8.27 -11.76 -18.04
N LEU A 225 8.05 -12.89 -18.76
CA LEU A 225 6.88 -13.74 -18.51
C LEU A 225 7.03 -14.52 -17.19
N LEU A 226 8.21 -15.04 -16.88
CA LEU A 226 8.41 -15.93 -15.73
C LEU A 226 8.01 -15.29 -14.38
N PRO A 227 8.47 -14.08 -14.01
CA PRO A 227 8.05 -13.43 -12.78
C PRO A 227 6.54 -13.12 -12.79
N CYS A 228 5.98 -12.72 -13.91
CA CYS A 228 4.55 -12.46 -14.06
C CYS A 228 3.72 -13.74 -13.90
N LEU A 229 4.19 -14.86 -14.44
CA LEU A 229 3.54 -16.16 -14.34
C LEU A 229 3.51 -16.66 -12.89
N VAL A 230 4.61 -16.56 -12.16
CA VAL A 230 4.67 -16.94 -10.73
C VAL A 230 3.67 -16.14 -9.91
N VAL A 231 3.59 -14.82 -10.11
CA VAL A 231 2.62 -13.96 -9.45
C VAL A 231 1.18 -14.35 -9.83
N SER A 232 0.93 -14.67 -11.12
CA SER A 232 -0.40 -15.10 -11.59
C SER A 232 -0.81 -16.45 -11.02
N ILE A 233 0.09 -17.42 -10.93
CA ILE A 233 -0.18 -18.73 -10.31
C ILE A 233 -0.54 -18.54 -8.84
N PHE A 234 0.22 -17.72 -8.09
CA PHE A 234 -0.09 -17.42 -6.71
C PHE A 234 -1.47 -16.74 -6.57
N ALA A 235 -1.79 -15.77 -7.42
CA ALA A 235 -3.09 -15.11 -7.45
C ALA A 235 -4.22 -16.09 -7.81
N ALA A 236 -3.98 -17.08 -8.69
CA ALA A 236 -4.94 -18.12 -9.04
C ALA A 236 -5.24 -19.05 -7.86
N VAL A 237 -4.22 -19.45 -7.10
CA VAL A 237 -4.40 -20.22 -5.86
C VAL A 237 -5.23 -19.45 -4.83
N VAL A 238 -4.96 -18.15 -4.68
CA VAL A 238 -5.74 -17.27 -3.80
C VAL A 238 -7.17 -17.11 -4.33
N LEU A 239 -7.38 -16.96 -5.63
CA LEU A 239 -8.70 -16.88 -6.26
C LEU A 239 -9.53 -18.15 -5.95
N ILE A 240 -8.94 -19.33 -6.12
CA ILE A 240 -9.60 -20.59 -5.77
C ILE A 240 -9.95 -20.62 -4.28
N SER A 241 -9.05 -20.16 -3.41
CA SER A 241 -9.31 -20.10 -1.98
C SER A 241 -10.45 -19.13 -1.59
N CYS A 242 -10.75 -18.12 -2.44
CA CYS A 242 -11.89 -17.23 -2.23
C CYS A 242 -13.25 -17.95 -2.28
N ILE A 243 -13.34 -19.15 -2.84
CA ILE A 243 -14.57 -19.97 -2.84
C ILE A 243 -15.03 -20.20 -1.39
N TRP A 244 -14.09 -20.50 -0.48
CA TRP A 244 -14.36 -20.74 0.93
C TRP A 244 -14.50 -19.49 1.79
N LEU A 245 -14.33 -18.31 1.20
CA LEU A 245 -14.45 -17.04 1.91
C LEU A 245 -15.94 -16.75 2.16
N PRO A 246 -16.37 -16.50 3.40
CA PRO A 246 -17.74 -16.08 3.68
C PRO A 246 -17.97 -14.62 3.22
N GLU A 247 -19.19 -14.33 2.79
CA GLU A 247 -19.60 -12.94 2.49
C GLU A 247 -19.99 -12.22 3.78
N THR A 248 -19.67 -10.92 3.87
CA THR A 248 -19.89 -10.12 5.07
C THR A 248 -21.02 -9.11 4.94
N ILE A 249 -21.52 -8.86 3.71
CA ILE A 249 -22.54 -7.84 3.47
C ILE A 249 -23.91 -8.23 3.97
N HIS A 250 -24.62 -7.27 4.59
CA HIS A 250 -26.04 -7.41 4.92
C HIS A 250 -26.90 -7.11 3.69
N LYS A 251 -27.68 -8.10 3.21
CA LYS A 251 -28.54 -7.98 2.02
C LYS A 251 -30.02 -7.67 2.33
N HIS A 252 -30.38 -7.49 3.59
CA HIS A 252 -31.74 -7.12 3.96
C HIS A 252 -31.89 -5.60 4.01
N LYS A 253 -33.03 -5.07 3.51
CA LYS A 253 -33.41 -3.69 3.72
C LYS A 253 -33.92 -3.57 5.15
N ILE A 254 -33.41 -2.59 5.90
CA ILE A 254 -33.97 -2.22 7.20
C ILE A 254 -35.44 -1.86 6.96
N THR A 255 -36.37 -2.67 7.47
CA THR A 255 -37.78 -2.45 7.32
C THR A 255 -38.18 -1.33 8.27
N GLU A 256 -39.22 -0.53 7.94
CA GLU A 256 -39.72 0.54 8.82
C GLU A 256 -40.08 0.04 10.25
N LYS A 257 -40.39 -1.25 10.39
CA LYS A 257 -40.57 -1.91 11.70
C LYS A 257 -39.30 -1.90 12.54
N ASP A 258 -38.13 -2.17 11.92
CA ASP A 258 -36.83 -2.18 12.60
C ASP A 258 -36.44 -0.76 13.04
N THR A 259 -36.76 0.23 12.22
CA THR A 259 -36.58 1.66 12.55
C THR A 259 -37.51 2.10 13.71
N ARG A 260 -38.71 1.55 13.84
CA ARG A 260 -39.61 1.82 14.96
C ARG A 260 -39.11 1.18 16.26
N ILE A 261 -38.56 -0.02 16.22
CA ILE A 261 -37.97 -0.69 17.39
C ILE A 261 -36.76 0.11 17.89
N VAL A 262 -35.89 0.59 16.99
CA VAL A 262 -34.72 1.41 17.34
C VAL A 262 -35.15 2.79 17.88
N LYS A 263 -36.29 3.38 17.42
CA LYS A 263 -36.83 4.64 17.91
C LYS A 263 -37.66 4.49 19.21
N ALA A 264 -38.15 3.29 19.51
CA ALA A 264 -38.91 3.01 20.70
C ALA A 264 -38.07 2.70 21.96
N LEU A 265 -36.76 2.55 21.80
CA LEU A 265 -35.86 2.52 22.96
C LEU A 265 -35.75 3.93 23.53
N PRO A 266 -36.01 4.14 24.83
CA PRO A 266 -35.93 5.44 25.45
C PRO A 266 -34.51 5.95 25.32
N SER A 267 -34.32 6.89 24.41
CA SER A 267 -33.14 7.71 24.37
C SER A 267 -33.11 8.55 25.64
N GLN A 268 -32.48 8.06 26.71
CA GLN A 268 -31.94 8.96 27.70
C GLN A 268 -30.86 9.80 26.99
N GLN A 269 -31.37 10.81 26.30
CA GLN A 269 -30.58 11.96 25.89
C GLN A 269 -30.20 12.70 27.19
N ALA A 270 -29.10 12.27 27.80
CA ALA A 270 -28.28 13.19 28.54
C ALA A 270 -27.93 14.29 27.52
N HIS A 271 -28.53 15.44 27.65
CA HIS A 271 -28.23 16.66 26.90
C HIS A 271 -26.87 17.16 27.39
N TRP A 272 -25.81 16.46 26.90
CA TRP A 272 -24.49 17.01 26.92
C TRP A 272 -24.47 17.94 25.71
N ASP A 273 -24.23 19.22 25.93
CA ASP A 273 -23.87 20.18 24.88
C ASP A 273 -22.67 19.65 24.14
N MET A 274 -22.94 18.84 23.11
CA MET A 274 -21.92 18.35 22.22
C MET A 274 -21.44 19.52 21.37
N PRO A 275 -20.20 19.96 21.48
CA PRO A 275 -19.70 21.04 20.66
C PRO A 275 -19.94 20.67 19.19
N ARG A 276 -20.58 21.62 18.48
CA ARG A 276 -20.97 21.55 17.06
C ARG A 276 -19.92 20.78 16.26
N LYS A 277 -20.27 19.73 15.52
CA LYS A 277 -19.38 18.95 14.66
C LYS A 277 -18.65 19.93 13.73
N LYS A 278 -17.40 20.26 14.03
CA LYS A 278 -16.57 21.03 13.10
C LYS A 278 -16.33 20.17 11.86
N SER A 279 -16.54 20.76 10.68
CA SER A 279 -16.18 20.11 9.41
C SER A 279 -14.71 19.72 9.44
N LEU A 280 -14.35 18.53 8.94
CA LEU A 280 -12.96 18.09 8.84
C LEU A 280 -12.11 19.10 8.07
N LEU A 281 -12.68 19.74 7.04
CA LEU A 281 -12.00 20.77 6.25
C LEU A 281 -11.67 22.05 7.02
N GLN A 282 -12.36 22.32 8.14
CA GLN A 282 -12.07 23.46 9.03
C GLN A 282 -11.09 23.09 10.15
N ASN A 283 -10.71 21.83 10.27
CA ASN A 283 -9.73 21.36 11.26
C ASN A 283 -8.31 21.52 10.69
N TRP A 284 -7.71 22.69 10.89
CA TRP A 284 -6.37 23.00 10.38
C TRP A 284 -5.28 22.00 10.82
N PRO A 285 -5.17 21.57 12.09
CA PRO A 285 -4.22 20.54 12.48
C PRO A 285 -4.33 19.24 11.68
N TRP A 286 -5.56 18.80 11.38
CA TRP A 286 -5.79 17.62 10.56
C TRP A 286 -5.45 17.88 9.09
N MET A 287 -5.88 19.02 8.53
CA MET A 287 -5.62 19.38 7.14
C MET A 287 -4.11 19.48 6.85
N SER A 288 -3.34 20.12 7.74
CA SER A 288 -1.89 20.24 7.56
C SER A 288 -1.18 18.88 7.60
N THR A 289 -1.55 18.01 8.54
CA THR A 289 -0.98 16.65 8.61
C THR A 289 -1.40 15.79 7.44
N MET A 290 -2.64 15.93 6.92
CA MET A 290 -3.10 15.25 5.72
C MET A 290 -2.32 15.70 4.48
N LEU A 291 -2.11 17.01 4.30
CA LEU A 291 -1.34 17.54 3.18
C LEU A 291 0.11 17.05 3.23
N SER A 292 0.75 17.13 4.40
CA SER A 292 2.11 16.60 4.60
C SER A 292 2.18 15.09 4.28
N TYR A 293 1.17 14.31 4.66
CA TYR A 293 1.09 12.88 4.34
C TYR A 293 0.97 12.62 2.83
N CYS A 294 0.20 13.45 2.12
CA CYS A 294 0.06 13.36 0.66
C CYS A 294 1.37 13.70 -0.06
N LEU A 295 2.01 14.80 0.34
CA LEU A 295 3.31 15.24 -0.21
C LEU A 295 4.41 14.21 0.07
N PHE A 296 4.45 13.66 1.29
CA PHE A 296 5.37 12.59 1.61
C PHE A 296 5.11 11.33 0.79
N GLY A 297 3.84 10.98 0.53
CA GLY A 297 3.47 9.88 -0.36
C GLY A 297 3.94 10.08 -1.80
N LEU A 298 3.88 11.31 -2.33
CA LEU A 298 4.45 11.68 -3.64
C LEU A 298 5.97 11.50 -3.63
N HIS A 299 6.65 12.08 -2.65
CA HIS A 299 8.11 11.98 -2.48
C HIS A 299 8.59 10.53 -2.44
N GLU A 300 7.97 9.69 -1.61
CA GLU A 300 8.36 8.28 -1.45
C GLU A 300 8.17 7.46 -2.73
N THR A 301 7.11 7.74 -3.49
CA THR A 301 6.88 7.06 -4.75
C THR A 301 7.89 7.54 -5.80
N ALA A 302 8.14 8.84 -5.89
CA ALA A 302 9.17 9.42 -6.78
C ALA A 302 10.57 8.86 -6.45
N TYR A 303 10.93 8.76 -5.17
CA TYR A 303 12.19 8.15 -4.74
C TYR A 303 12.31 6.70 -5.18
N SER A 304 11.27 5.89 -5.00
CA SER A 304 11.30 4.48 -5.38
C SER A 304 11.48 4.29 -6.89
N GLU A 305 10.85 5.13 -7.70
CA GLU A 305 10.99 5.12 -9.17
C GLU A 305 12.39 5.55 -9.59
N ILE A 306 12.87 6.69 -9.08
CA ILE A 306 14.20 7.21 -9.41
C ILE A 306 15.28 6.22 -8.99
N LEU A 307 15.21 5.66 -7.78
CA LEU A 307 16.16 4.65 -7.31
C LEU A 307 16.20 3.45 -8.26
N SER A 308 15.04 2.94 -8.66
CA SER A 308 14.94 1.76 -9.53
C SER A 308 15.55 2.01 -10.91
N ILE A 309 15.37 3.19 -11.47
CA ILE A 309 15.89 3.56 -12.79
C ILE A 309 17.39 3.90 -12.70
N TRP A 310 17.79 4.68 -11.70
CA TRP A 310 19.16 5.16 -11.53
C TRP A 310 20.17 4.04 -11.26
N VAL A 311 19.82 3.10 -10.38
CA VAL A 311 20.69 1.98 -10.02
C VAL A 311 21.02 1.10 -11.23
N VAL A 312 20.07 0.98 -12.18
CA VAL A 312 20.20 0.14 -13.40
C VAL A 312 20.81 0.93 -14.56
N SER A 313 20.62 2.24 -14.63
CA SER A 313 21.16 3.09 -15.70
C SER A 313 22.67 2.96 -15.81
N ASP A 314 23.17 3.13 -17.03
CA ASP A 314 24.60 3.01 -17.33
C ASP A 314 25.44 4.07 -16.61
N ARG A 315 26.65 3.72 -16.18
CA ARG A 315 27.58 4.65 -15.49
C ARG A 315 27.91 5.88 -16.32
N LYS A 316 27.95 5.76 -17.65
CA LYS A 316 28.16 6.90 -18.57
C LYS A 316 27.08 7.99 -18.45
N TYR A 317 25.89 7.65 -17.92
CA TYR A 317 24.79 8.57 -17.66
C TYR A 317 24.57 8.83 -16.15
N GLY A 318 25.61 8.63 -15.33
CA GLY A 318 25.54 8.84 -13.89
C GLY A 318 24.82 7.74 -13.10
N GLY A 319 24.54 6.57 -13.70
CA GLY A 319 23.94 5.41 -13.03
C GLY A 319 24.98 4.48 -12.38
N LEU A 320 24.55 3.32 -11.89
CA LEU A 320 25.42 2.33 -11.24
C LEU A 320 25.65 1.06 -12.08
N SER A 321 24.93 0.89 -13.19
CA SER A 321 24.99 -0.29 -14.09
C SER A 321 24.68 -1.63 -13.37
N PHE A 322 23.76 -1.65 -12.43
CA PHE A 322 23.35 -2.84 -11.71
C PHE A 322 22.43 -3.73 -12.57
N SER A 323 22.50 -5.03 -12.35
CA SER A 323 21.57 -5.99 -12.95
C SER A 323 20.19 -5.90 -12.29
N SER A 324 19.15 -6.47 -12.92
CA SER A 324 17.83 -6.61 -12.32
C SER A 324 17.85 -7.47 -11.04
N GLY A 325 18.81 -8.42 -10.94
CA GLY A 325 19.05 -9.21 -9.73
C GLY A 325 19.56 -8.35 -8.57
N ASP A 326 20.56 -7.50 -8.83
CA ASP A 326 21.16 -6.64 -7.80
C ASP A 326 20.13 -5.67 -7.22
N ILE A 327 19.34 -4.98 -8.07
CA ILE A 327 18.29 -4.09 -7.56
C ILE A 327 17.18 -4.84 -6.85
N GLY A 328 16.82 -6.05 -7.32
CA GLY A 328 15.88 -6.93 -6.62
C GLY A 328 16.35 -7.24 -5.20
N GLN A 329 17.64 -7.54 -5.02
CA GLN A 329 18.24 -7.75 -3.70
C GLN A 329 18.19 -6.49 -2.83
N VAL A 330 18.64 -5.34 -3.35
CA VAL A 330 18.66 -4.06 -2.62
C VAL A 330 17.24 -3.72 -2.11
N LEU A 331 16.24 -3.81 -2.98
CA LEU A 331 14.85 -3.52 -2.61
C LEU A 331 14.28 -4.55 -1.61
N SER A 332 14.59 -5.83 -1.77
CA SER A 332 14.15 -6.88 -0.86
C SER A 332 14.78 -6.73 0.53
N VAL A 333 16.07 -6.49 0.60
CA VAL A 333 16.77 -6.27 1.88
C VAL A 333 16.27 -5.00 2.58
N SER A 334 16.07 -3.91 1.83
CA SER A 334 15.51 -2.68 2.39
C SER A 334 14.07 -2.87 2.88
N GLY A 335 13.26 -3.67 2.16
CA GLY A 335 11.93 -4.05 2.59
C GLY A 335 11.93 -4.93 3.85
N ALA A 336 12.86 -5.89 3.95
CA ALA A 336 13.03 -6.71 5.14
C ALA A 336 13.44 -5.88 6.36
N SER A 337 14.39 -4.94 6.19
CA SER A 337 14.78 -4.01 7.26
C SER A 337 13.62 -3.16 7.77
N LEU A 338 12.75 -2.71 6.85
CA LEU A 338 11.52 -1.98 7.18
C LEU A 338 10.59 -2.84 8.06
N LEU A 339 10.35 -4.11 7.68
CA LEU A 339 9.47 -5.00 8.45
C LEU A 339 10.03 -5.27 9.84
N VAL A 340 11.32 -5.59 9.95
CA VAL A 340 11.98 -5.83 11.24
C VAL A 340 11.89 -4.58 12.12
N TYR A 341 12.20 -3.42 11.57
CA TYR A 341 12.09 -2.16 12.30
C TYR A 341 10.66 -1.88 12.75
N GLN A 342 9.66 -2.01 11.86
CA GLN A 342 8.26 -1.73 12.15
C GLN A 342 7.70 -2.63 13.25
N LEU A 343 8.04 -3.92 13.23
CA LEU A 343 7.49 -4.90 14.17
C LEU A 343 8.18 -4.88 15.54
N ILE A 344 9.50 -4.62 15.56
CA ILE A 344 10.30 -4.76 16.77
C ILE A 344 10.71 -3.40 17.34
N ILE A 345 11.32 -2.54 16.52
CA ILE A 345 12.03 -1.34 17.00
C ILE A 345 11.09 -0.14 17.13
N TYR A 346 10.13 0.03 16.19
CA TYR A 346 9.26 1.23 16.15
C TYR A 346 8.46 1.42 17.45
N HIS A 347 8.04 0.33 18.10
CA HIS A 347 7.36 0.40 19.39
C HIS A 347 8.22 1.11 20.47
N TRP A 348 9.50 0.77 20.52
CA TRP A 348 10.46 1.40 21.45
C TRP A 348 10.70 2.87 21.12
N VAL A 349 10.89 3.19 19.82
CA VAL A 349 11.08 4.57 19.37
C VAL A 349 9.88 5.43 19.78
N ASN A 350 8.66 4.94 19.55
CA ASN A 350 7.43 5.68 19.87
C ASN A 350 7.19 5.84 21.38
N LYS A 351 7.77 4.97 22.19
CA LYS A 351 7.75 5.08 23.67
C LYS A 351 8.64 6.22 24.19
N PHE A 352 9.80 6.43 23.56
CA PHE A 352 10.77 7.43 23.99
C PHE A 352 10.57 8.79 23.31
N LEU A 353 10.15 8.79 22.05
CA LEU A 353 9.99 10.01 21.25
C LEU A 353 8.51 10.23 20.93
N ARG A 354 8.02 11.47 21.16
CA ARG A 354 6.68 11.86 20.71
C ARG A 354 6.60 11.73 19.18
N PRO A 355 5.45 11.31 18.60
CA PRO A 355 5.30 11.08 17.15
C PRO A 355 5.75 12.26 16.27
N LEU A 356 5.50 13.49 16.72
CA LEU A 356 5.93 14.69 16.01
C LEU A 356 7.46 14.82 15.94
N ASN A 357 8.14 14.62 17.06
CA ASN A 357 9.60 14.74 17.15
C ASN A 357 10.30 13.62 16.39
N SER A 358 9.80 12.38 16.52
CA SER A 358 10.35 11.25 15.76
C SER A 358 10.22 11.45 14.25
N SER A 359 9.07 11.98 13.77
CA SER A 359 8.88 12.30 12.35
C SER A 359 9.81 13.42 11.87
N ARG A 360 9.98 14.48 12.65
CA ARG A 360 10.90 15.60 12.31
C ARG A 360 12.35 15.15 12.22
N ILE A 361 12.83 14.40 13.21
CA ILE A 361 14.19 13.85 13.21
C ILE A 361 14.38 12.91 12.01
N ALA A 362 13.43 12.00 11.76
CA ALA A 362 13.49 11.08 10.64
C ALA A 362 13.47 11.82 9.29
N SER A 363 12.68 12.89 9.13
CA SER A 363 12.67 13.71 7.92
C SER A 363 14.02 14.39 7.69
N SER A 364 14.60 15.03 8.71
CA SER A 364 15.91 15.67 8.62
C SER A 364 17.02 14.68 8.25
N LEU A 365 17.04 13.51 8.91
CA LEU A 365 17.99 12.44 8.59
C LEU A 365 17.77 11.87 7.17
N SER A 366 16.52 11.79 6.71
CA SER A 366 16.19 11.34 5.36
C SER A 366 16.82 12.25 4.28
N ILE A 367 16.85 13.57 4.50
CA ILE A 367 17.50 14.53 3.61
C ILE A 367 19.00 14.22 3.52
N LEU A 368 19.66 14.05 4.68
CA LEU A 368 21.10 13.73 4.72
C LEU A 368 21.42 12.43 4.00
N VAL A 369 20.61 11.37 4.20
CA VAL A 369 20.78 10.08 3.51
C VAL A 369 20.61 10.26 2.00
N LEU A 370 19.59 11.00 1.54
CA LEU A 370 19.39 11.27 0.11
C LEU A 370 20.55 12.01 -0.51
N ALA A 371 21.17 12.95 0.21
CA ALA A 371 22.36 13.68 -0.25
C ALA A 371 23.59 12.78 -0.47
N THR A 372 23.62 11.57 0.10
CA THR A 372 24.74 10.62 -0.09
C THR A 372 24.66 9.84 -1.40
N PHE A 373 23.47 9.67 -2.01
CA PHE A 373 23.29 8.84 -3.19
C PHE A 373 24.14 9.25 -4.40
N PRO A 374 24.22 10.54 -4.79
CA PRO A 374 25.06 10.96 -5.91
C PRO A 374 26.54 10.57 -5.75
N PHE A 375 27.06 10.60 -4.51
CA PHE A 375 28.45 10.24 -4.24
C PHE A 375 28.76 8.75 -4.41
N MET A 376 27.73 7.90 -4.49
CA MET A 376 27.91 6.47 -4.70
C MET A 376 28.38 6.15 -6.12
N THR A 377 28.20 7.03 -7.10
CA THR A 377 28.71 6.87 -8.46
C THR A 377 30.24 6.81 -8.51
N TYR A 378 30.92 7.43 -7.54
CA TYR A 378 32.38 7.40 -7.41
C TYR A 378 32.91 6.11 -6.76
N LEU A 379 32.02 5.29 -6.20
CA LEU A 379 32.39 4.02 -5.57
C LEU A 379 32.34 2.88 -6.57
N SER A 380 33.11 1.80 -6.28
CA SER A 380 33.13 0.58 -7.10
C SER A 380 33.27 -0.67 -6.23
N GLY A 381 32.87 -1.81 -6.79
CA GLY A 381 33.00 -3.11 -6.14
C GLY A 381 32.24 -3.19 -4.82
N THR A 382 32.80 -3.91 -3.84
CA THR A 382 32.15 -4.19 -2.53
C THR A 382 31.76 -2.92 -1.76
N LYS A 383 32.54 -1.84 -1.90
CA LYS A 383 32.24 -0.56 -1.22
C LYS A 383 30.95 0.05 -1.72
N LEU A 384 30.68 -0.02 -3.03
CA LEU A 384 29.43 0.45 -3.63
C LEU A 384 28.23 -0.37 -3.13
N TYR A 385 28.33 -1.70 -3.16
CA TYR A 385 27.25 -2.56 -2.64
C TYR A 385 26.95 -2.27 -1.18
N PHE A 386 27.97 -2.18 -0.34
CA PHE A 386 27.78 -1.84 1.07
C PHE A 386 27.09 -0.49 1.26
N ALA A 387 27.55 0.56 0.54
CA ALA A 387 26.98 1.90 0.64
C ALA A 387 25.49 1.92 0.23
N ILE A 388 25.12 1.30 -0.90
CA ILE A 388 23.73 1.30 -1.38
C ILE A 388 22.80 0.52 -0.44
N TYR A 389 23.26 -0.64 0.09
CA TYR A 389 22.46 -1.39 1.06
C TYR A 389 22.21 -0.58 2.33
N VAL A 390 23.25 0.01 2.93
CA VAL A 390 23.12 0.81 4.15
C VAL A 390 22.20 2.00 3.93
N ALA A 391 22.38 2.74 2.83
CA ALA A 391 21.54 3.90 2.52
C ALA A 391 20.08 3.51 2.27
N ALA A 392 19.81 2.45 1.48
CA ALA A 392 18.46 1.98 1.19
C ALA A 392 17.74 1.46 2.45
N MET A 393 18.44 0.70 3.30
CA MET A 393 17.91 0.23 4.58
C MET A 393 17.58 1.40 5.51
N THR A 394 18.51 2.34 5.67
CA THR A 394 18.33 3.52 6.53
C THR A 394 17.14 4.36 6.03
N LYS A 395 17.07 4.63 4.71
CA LYS A 395 15.95 5.37 4.11
C LYS A 395 14.61 4.67 4.34
N SER A 396 14.55 3.33 4.25
CA SER A 396 13.33 2.55 4.49
C SER A 396 12.86 2.64 5.95
N VAL A 397 13.79 2.60 6.90
CA VAL A 397 13.51 2.78 8.32
C VAL A 397 12.98 4.19 8.62
N LEU A 398 13.62 5.22 8.06
CA LEU A 398 13.18 6.61 8.23
C LEU A 398 11.79 6.83 7.62
N ARG A 399 11.53 6.27 6.43
CA ARG A 399 10.23 6.31 5.75
C ARG A 399 9.10 5.80 6.63
N ILE A 400 9.26 4.64 7.26
CA ILE A 400 8.17 4.07 8.08
C ILE A 400 7.95 4.88 9.36
N THR A 401 9.03 5.43 9.95
CA THR A 401 8.94 6.33 11.10
C THR A 401 8.09 7.56 10.78
N ILE A 402 8.35 8.21 9.64
CA ILE A 402 7.60 9.39 9.19
C ILE A 402 6.14 9.00 8.91
N THR A 403 5.91 7.93 8.15
CA THR A 403 4.55 7.48 7.79
C THR A 403 3.70 7.15 9.03
N CYS A 404 4.25 6.38 9.96
CA CYS A 404 3.54 6.03 11.20
C CYS A 404 3.30 7.25 12.09
N GLY A 405 4.28 8.14 12.20
CA GLY A 405 4.12 9.38 12.95
C GLY A 405 3.02 10.28 12.37
N MET A 406 2.97 10.46 11.05
CA MET A 406 1.91 11.22 10.38
C MET A 406 0.53 10.59 10.57
N CYS A 407 0.40 9.26 10.47
CA CYS A 407 -0.85 8.55 10.73
C CYS A 407 -1.33 8.76 12.17
N LEU A 408 -0.43 8.70 13.15
CA LEU A 408 -0.76 8.96 14.56
C LEU A 408 -1.22 10.41 14.78
N LEU A 409 -0.51 11.38 14.18
CA LEU A 409 -0.87 12.80 14.27
C LEU A 409 -2.25 13.08 13.65
N GLN A 410 -2.55 12.48 12.48
CA GLN A 410 -3.88 12.58 11.85
C GLN A 410 -4.99 12.04 12.75
N ASN A 411 -4.79 10.86 13.35
CA ASN A 411 -5.77 10.24 14.22
C ASN A 411 -5.97 11.00 15.54
N ASN A 412 -4.91 11.66 16.05
CA ASN A 412 -4.97 12.47 17.25
C ASN A 412 -5.60 13.85 17.00
N ALA A 413 -5.58 14.34 15.77
CA ALA A 413 -6.17 15.63 15.39
C ALA A 413 -7.69 15.57 15.19
N VAL A 414 -8.30 14.37 15.17
CA VAL A 414 -9.73 14.17 14.94
C VAL A 414 -10.38 13.35 16.05
N ARG A 415 -11.68 13.57 16.24
CA ARG A 415 -12.48 12.80 17.20
C ARG A 415 -12.61 11.34 16.74
N GLN A 416 -12.84 10.44 17.69
CA GLN A 416 -12.91 9.00 17.42
C GLN A 416 -14.00 8.63 16.39
N ASP A 417 -15.15 9.32 16.42
CA ASP A 417 -16.26 9.11 15.49
C ASP A 417 -15.97 9.56 14.05
N GLN A 418 -14.97 10.44 13.84
CA GLN A 418 -14.59 10.97 12.54
C GLN A 418 -13.31 10.32 11.97
N ARG A 419 -12.59 9.49 12.75
CA ARG A 419 -11.29 8.89 12.32
C ARG A 419 -11.41 8.07 11.04
N GLY A 420 -12.50 7.30 10.87
CA GLY A 420 -12.74 6.51 9.66
C GLY A 420 -12.81 7.37 8.40
N THR A 421 -13.65 8.42 8.44
CA THR A 421 -13.80 9.37 7.33
C THR A 421 -12.51 10.15 7.06
N ALA A 422 -11.84 10.61 8.12
CA ALA A 422 -10.57 11.34 8.02
C ALA A 422 -9.47 10.50 7.35
N ASN A 423 -9.30 9.26 7.77
CA ASN A 423 -8.35 8.32 7.17
C ASN A 423 -8.71 7.96 5.73
N GLY A 424 -10.01 7.83 5.42
CA GLY A 424 -10.50 7.61 4.06
C GLY A 424 -10.10 8.75 3.12
N ILE A 425 -10.37 10.00 3.51
CA ILE A 425 -10.01 11.19 2.73
C ILE A 425 -8.48 11.30 2.56
N ALA A 426 -7.72 11.11 3.64
CA ALA A 426 -6.26 11.16 3.60
C ALA A 426 -5.66 10.09 2.67
N THR A 427 -6.19 8.86 2.70
CA THR A 427 -5.74 7.77 1.82
C THR A 427 -6.09 8.05 0.35
N THR A 428 -7.26 8.63 0.08
CA THR A 428 -7.66 9.00 -1.30
C THR A 428 -6.75 10.11 -1.83
N GLY A 429 -6.51 11.16 -1.05
CA GLY A 429 -5.59 12.22 -1.40
C GLY A 429 -4.18 11.69 -1.68
N MET A 430 -3.62 10.88 -0.78
CA MET A 430 -2.32 10.25 -0.97
C MET A 430 -2.25 9.39 -2.24
N SER A 431 -3.34 8.67 -2.58
CA SER A 431 -3.38 7.84 -3.78
C SER A 431 -3.29 8.67 -5.07
N PHE A 432 -3.93 9.84 -5.08
CA PHE A 432 -3.82 10.79 -6.19
C PHE A 432 -2.38 11.27 -6.38
N PHE A 433 -1.72 11.72 -5.31
CA PHE A 433 -0.33 12.17 -5.36
C PHE A 433 0.62 11.05 -5.80
N LYS A 434 0.40 9.81 -5.34
CA LYS A 434 1.15 8.64 -5.78
C LYS A 434 0.93 8.26 -7.25
N ALA A 435 -0.19 8.61 -7.85
CA ALA A 435 -0.43 8.36 -9.28
C ALA A 435 0.39 9.31 -10.16
N VAL A 436 0.59 10.56 -9.72
CA VAL A 436 1.38 11.58 -10.44
C VAL A 436 2.89 11.35 -10.28
N ALA A 437 3.31 10.80 -9.15
CA ALA A 437 4.73 10.70 -8.78
C ALA A 437 5.61 9.93 -9.80
N PRO A 438 5.26 8.73 -10.29
CA PRO A 438 6.11 7.99 -11.23
C PRO A 438 6.32 8.73 -12.55
N LEU A 439 5.26 9.38 -13.06
CA LEU A 439 5.31 10.16 -14.28
C LEU A 439 6.28 11.34 -14.13
N GLY A 440 6.11 12.13 -13.07
CA GLY A 440 6.98 13.26 -12.77
C GLY A 440 8.43 12.82 -12.54
N ALA A 441 8.64 11.75 -11.79
CA ALA A 441 9.96 11.18 -11.48
C ALA A 441 10.70 10.72 -12.75
N GLY A 442 10.01 10.00 -13.64
CA GLY A 442 10.60 9.50 -14.89
C GLY A 442 11.00 10.63 -15.86
N ILE A 443 10.12 11.64 -16.02
CA ILE A 443 10.41 12.83 -16.86
C ILE A 443 11.60 13.61 -16.31
N LEU A 444 11.61 13.87 -15.00
CA LEU A 444 12.69 14.62 -14.35
C LEU A 444 14.02 13.87 -14.42
N PHE A 445 14.00 12.56 -14.22
CA PHE A 445 15.19 11.75 -14.33
C PHE A 445 15.79 11.79 -15.74
N SER A 446 14.96 11.61 -16.77
CA SER A 446 15.41 11.73 -18.17
C SER A 446 15.92 13.11 -18.51
N TRP A 447 15.26 14.16 -18.00
CA TRP A 447 15.73 15.53 -18.20
C TRP A 447 17.09 15.78 -17.52
N ALA A 448 17.29 15.24 -16.31
CA ALA A 448 18.56 15.33 -15.61
C ALA A 448 19.69 14.61 -16.35
N GLN A 449 19.44 13.41 -16.86
CA GLN A 449 20.44 12.66 -17.66
C GLN A 449 20.87 13.40 -18.95
N LYS A 450 19.95 14.13 -19.60
CA LYS A 450 20.28 14.95 -20.79
C LYS A 450 21.17 16.15 -20.48
N ARG A 451 21.29 16.53 -19.21
CA ARG A 451 22.11 17.69 -18.76
C ARG A 451 23.41 17.28 -18.09
N HIS A 452 23.88 16.06 -18.33
CA HIS A 452 25.11 15.54 -17.72
C HIS A 452 26.31 16.50 -17.84
N ASP A 453 26.50 17.12 -19.02
CA ASP A 453 27.62 18.03 -19.31
C ASP A 453 27.31 19.52 -19.06
N ALA A 454 26.19 19.83 -18.37
CA ALA A 454 25.82 21.23 -18.13
C ALA A 454 26.73 21.87 -17.05
N PRO A 455 27.30 23.07 -17.28
CA PRO A 455 28.25 23.71 -16.36
C PRO A 455 27.59 24.20 -15.06
N PHE A 456 26.25 24.27 -15.02
CA PHE A 456 25.48 24.69 -13.87
C PHE A 456 24.45 23.62 -13.53
N PHE A 457 24.54 23.02 -12.34
CA PHE A 457 23.83 21.84 -11.89
C PHE A 457 24.01 20.64 -12.84
N PRO A 458 25.14 19.92 -12.76
CA PRO A 458 25.36 18.68 -13.53
C PRO A 458 24.29 17.64 -13.24
N GLY A 459 23.89 16.90 -14.27
CA GLY A 459 22.78 15.97 -14.24
C GLY A 459 22.88 14.85 -13.21
N ASP A 460 24.10 14.47 -12.84
CA ASP A 460 24.40 13.40 -11.87
C ASP A 460 23.82 13.68 -10.48
N SER A 461 23.76 14.95 -10.08
CA SER A 461 23.25 15.39 -8.79
C SER A 461 21.78 15.84 -8.83
N LEU A 462 21.28 16.28 -9.99
CA LEU A 462 19.99 16.96 -10.13
C LEU A 462 18.80 16.04 -9.86
N GLY A 463 18.83 14.77 -10.28
CA GLY A 463 17.75 13.83 -10.05
C GLY A 463 17.48 13.60 -8.56
N TYR A 464 18.52 13.55 -7.74
CA TYR A 464 18.40 13.40 -6.28
C TYR A 464 18.15 14.70 -5.54
N HIS A 465 18.76 15.80 -5.96
CA HIS A 465 18.49 17.10 -5.34
C HIS A 465 17.04 17.52 -5.52
N PHE A 466 16.41 17.22 -6.65
CA PHE A 466 14.99 17.55 -6.84
C PHE A 466 14.07 16.76 -5.90
N VAL A 467 14.35 15.48 -5.67
CA VAL A 467 13.62 14.68 -4.66
C VAL A 467 13.82 15.25 -3.26
N GLN A 468 14.96 15.88 -3.00
CA GLN A 468 15.29 16.53 -1.75
C GLN A 468 14.49 17.83 -1.51
N TYR A 469 14.23 18.62 -2.57
CA TYR A 469 13.50 19.90 -2.48
C TYR A 469 11.97 19.76 -2.46
N VAL A 470 11.41 18.60 -2.79
CA VAL A 470 9.95 18.34 -2.72
C VAL A 470 9.49 17.99 -1.29
N VAL A 471 10.43 17.89 -0.35
CA VAL A 471 10.09 17.64 1.07
C VAL A 471 10.22 18.96 1.84
N PRO A 472 9.10 19.54 2.30
CA PRO A 472 9.13 20.62 3.28
C PRO A 472 9.48 20.08 4.68
#